data_4cb4f9c6a0d8a04c3af110e7da1d7cda
#
_entry.id   4cb4f9c6a0d8a04c3af110e7da1d7cda
#
_cell.length_a   1.000
_cell.length_b   1.000
_cell.length_c   1.000
_cell.angle_alpha   90.00
_cell.angle_beta   90.00
_cell.angle_gamma   90.00
#
_symmetry.space_group_name_H-M   'P 1'
#
loop_
_entity.id
_entity.type
_entity.pdbx_description
1 polymer ?
#
loop_
_entity_poly.entity_id
_entity_poly.type
_entity_poly.pdbx_seq_one_letter_code
_entity_poly.pdbx_strand_id
1 'polypeptide(L)'
;MNNLNDYITEYIEYCQFRKRLDYKTIKAYSIDLKQYTHFSSELPSCLSKNTVDQYITNLHKQFKPKTVKRKIASLKAFFRYLEYQELLSENPFLKLDIRFREPKLLPKTIPFHSIQSFLSTLYAQKELAKSEYQLRCCIR
;
A
#
# COMPACT_ATOMS: atom_id res chain seq x y z
N MET A 1 3.10 23.04 -20.50
CA MET A 1 2.93 22.76 -19.05
C MET A 1 2.65 21.25 -18.93
N ASN A 2 3.59 20.53 -18.37
CA ASN A 2 3.39 19.09 -18.20
C ASN A 2 2.21 18.84 -17.24
N ASN A 3 1.29 18.02 -17.66
CA ASN A 3 0.10 17.71 -16.87
C ASN A 3 0.50 16.79 -15.70
N LEU A 4 -0.16 16.86 -14.55
CA LEU A 4 0.11 15.98 -13.41
C LEU A 4 0.11 14.49 -13.81
N ASN A 5 -0.69 14.13 -14.80
CA ASN A 5 -0.74 12.78 -15.35
C ASN A 5 0.57 12.33 -16.01
N ASP A 6 1.30 13.25 -16.65
CA ASP A 6 2.58 12.94 -17.30
C ASP A 6 3.63 12.58 -16.23
N TYR A 7 3.69 13.37 -15.16
CA TYR A 7 4.58 13.09 -14.01
C TYR A 7 4.25 11.77 -13.31
N ILE A 8 2.96 11.42 -13.23
CA ILE A 8 2.53 10.13 -12.64
C ILE A 8 2.99 8.97 -13.53
N THR A 9 2.87 9.12 -14.85
CA THR A 9 3.30 8.08 -15.80
C THR A 9 4.81 7.87 -15.69
N GLU A 10 5.61 8.93 -15.71
CA GLU A 10 7.06 8.87 -15.51
C GLU A 10 7.45 8.23 -14.18
N TYR A 11 6.72 8.57 -13.11
CA TYR A 11 6.95 7.97 -11.79
C TYR A 11 6.64 6.48 -11.76
N ILE A 12 5.57 6.04 -12.39
CA ILE A 12 5.21 4.62 -12.48
C ILE A 12 6.27 3.84 -13.26
N GLU A 13 6.76 4.38 -14.38
CA GLU A 13 7.87 3.81 -15.14
C GLU A 13 9.16 3.74 -14.30
N TYR A 14 9.48 4.80 -13.57
CA TYR A 14 10.60 4.81 -12.63
C TYR A 14 10.47 3.71 -11.56
N CYS A 15 9.26 3.52 -10.99
CA CYS A 15 9.00 2.47 -10.02
C CYS A 15 9.14 1.07 -10.63
N GLN A 16 8.73 0.89 -11.87
CA GLN A 16 8.78 -0.39 -12.57
C GLN A 16 10.21 -0.77 -12.98
N PHE A 17 10.92 0.14 -13.64
CA PHE A 17 12.20 -0.19 -14.28
C PHE A 17 13.41 0.06 -13.39
N ARG A 18 13.42 1.14 -12.61
CA ARG A 18 14.56 1.47 -11.74
C ARG A 18 14.45 0.88 -10.34
N LYS A 19 13.26 0.98 -9.71
CA LYS A 19 13.03 0.41 -8.37
C LYS A 19 12.66 -1.06 -8.40
N ARG A 20 12.24 -1.60 -9.56
CA ARG A 20 11.80 -3.00 -9.74
C ARG A 20 10.79 -3.43 -8.67
N LEU A 21 9.80 -2.55 -8.41
CA LEU A 21 8.75 -2.85 -7.45
C LEU A 21 7.82 -3.94 -7.98
N ASP A 22 7.25 -4.71 -7.05
CA ASP A 22 6.27 -5.74 -7.36
C ASP A 22 5.05 -5.15 -8.07
N TYR A 23 4.50 -5.90 -9.03
CA TYR A 23 3.33 -5.50 -9.84
C TYR A 23 2.14 -5.05 -8.98
N LYS A 24 1.89 -5.72 -7.85
CA LYS A 24 0.80 -5.35 -6.92
C LYS A 24 1.01 -3.96 -6.33
N THR A 25 2.25 -3.61 -6.02
CA THR A 25 2.62 -2.28 -5.50
C THR A 25 2.45 -1.21 -6.56
N ILE A 26 2.91 -1.47 -7.79
CA ILE A 26 2.77 -0.55 -8.92
C ILE A 26 1.28 -0.30 -9.23
N LYS A 27 0.47 -1.35 -9.26
CA LYS A 27 -0.99 -1.23 -9.44
C LYS A 27 -1.64 -0.41 -8.34
N ALA A 28 -1.26 -0.61 -7.09
CA ALA A 28 -1.78 0.17 -5.97
C ALA A 28 -1.39 1.66 -6.09
N TYR A 29 -0.14 1.96 -6.43
CA TYR A 29 0.34 3.33 -6.65
C TYR A 29 -0.42 4.01 -7.80
N SER A 30 -0.59 3.33 -8.92
CA SER A 30 -1.34 3.86 -10.06
C SER A 30 -2.79 4.22 -9.70
N ILE A 31 -3.48 3.36 -8.94
CA ILE A 31 -4.86 3.62 -8.50
C ILE A 31 -4.91 4.79 -7.52
N ASP A 32 -4.00 4.83 -6.54
CA ASP A 32 -4.00 5.87 -5.51
C ASP A 32 -3.65 7.25 -6.10
N LEU A 33 -2.71 7.32 -7.02
CA LEU A 33 -2.31 8.56 -7.69
C LEU A 33 -3.39 9.06 -8.66
N LYS A 34 -4.06 8.17 -9.40
CA LYS A 34 -5.22 8.54 -10.23
C LYS A 34 -6.37 9.13 -9.41
N GLN A 35 -6.63 8.60 -8.23
CA GLN A 35 -7.64 9.17 -7.32
C GLN A 35 -7.24 10.55 -6.82
N TYR A 36 -5.96 10.76 -6.53
CA TYR A 36 -5.46 12.08 -6.19
C TYR A 36 -5.59 13.07 -7.35
N THR A 37 -5.25 12.68 -8.56
CA THR A 37 -5.41 13.52 -9.76
C THR A 37 -6.85 13.94 -9.97
N HIS A 38 -7.78 12.98 -9.84
CA HIS A 38 -9.22 13.29 -9.97
C HIS A 38 -9.68 14.28 -8.90
N PHE A 39 -9.25 14.12 -7.66
CA PHE A 39 -9.58 15.07 -6.59
C PHE A 39 -8.95 16.46 -6.83
N SER A 40 -7.71 16.50 -7.29
CA SER A 40 -6.97 17.75 -7.46
C SER A 40 -7.30 18.49 -8.76
N SER A 41 -8.00 17.87 -9.70
CA SER A 41 -8.39 18.50 -10.98
C SER A 41 -9.31 19.69 -10.82
N GLU A 42 -10.10 19.75 -9.75
CA GLU A 42 -11.00 20.84 -9.43
C GLU A 42 -10.32 21.98 -8.64
N LEU A 43 -9.04 21.83 -8.28
CA LEU A 43 -8.33 22.76 -7.42
C LEU A 43 -7.26 23.55 -8.19
N PRO A 44 -6.99 24.80 -7.84
CA PRO A 44 -6.12 25.69 -8.60
C PRO A 44 -4.64 25.25 -8.60
N SER A 45 -4.21 24.46 -7.63
CA SER A 45 -2.84 23.96 -7.54
C SER A 45 -2.79 22.53 -6.96
N CYS A 46 -2.51 21.58 -7.84
CA CYS A 46 -2.47 20.16 -7.48
C CYS A 46 -1.28 19.78 -6.58
N LEU A 47 -0.22 20.59 -6.52
CA LEU A 47 0.99 20.30 -5.73
C LEU A 47 1.09 21.14 -4.43
N SER A 48 0.07 21.94 -4.12
CA SER A 48 0.09 22.80 -2.93
C SER A 48 -0.16 22.01 -1.64
N LYS A 49 0.40 22.53 -0.54
CA LYS A 49 0.15 21.99 0.81
C LYS A 49 -1.35 21.91 1.14
N ASN A 50 -2.11 22.96 0.78
CA ASN A 50 -3.54 23.03 1.07
C ASN A 50 -4.32 21.92 0.35
N THR A 51 -4.01 21.65 -0.91
CA THR A 51 -4.64 20.57 -1.69
C THR A 51 -4.35 19.20 -1.08
N VAL A 52 -3.10 18.96 -0.68
CA VAL A 52 -2.71 17.71 -0.02
C VAL A 52 -3.43 17.53 1.32
N ASP A 53 -3.54 18.58 2.13
CA ASP A 53 -4.21 18.54 3.43
C ASP A 53 -5.72 18.28 3.27
N GLN A 54 -6.38 18.95 2.33
CA GLN A 54 -7.79 18.70 1.99
C GLN A 54 -8.01 17.27 1.51
N TYR A 55 -7.10 16.75 0.68
CA TYR A 55 -7.19 15.35 0.24
C TYR A 55 -7.05 14.37 1.40
N ILE A 56 -6.09 14.59 2.30
CA ILE A 56 -5.91 13.75 3.49
C ILE A 56 -7.18 13.77 4.35
N THR A 57 -7.76 14.95 4.57
CA THR A 57 -9.01 15.09 5.32
C THR A 57 -10.15 14.32 4.64
N ASN A 58 -10.27 14.40 3.32
CA ASN A 58 -11.26 13.66 2.55
C ASN A 58 -11.06 12.13 2.66
N LEU A 59 -9.81 11.67 2.60
CA LEU A 59 -9.49 10.25 2.79
C LEU A 59 -9.92 9.74 4.16
N HIS A 60 -9.74 10.52 5.23
CA HIS A 60 -10.18 10.14 6.58
C HIS A 60 -11.70 10.03 6.73
N LYS A 61 -12.45 10.80 5.94
CA LYS A 61 -13.93 10.73 5.93
C LYS A 61 -14.45 9.49 5.20
N GLN A 62 -13.73 9.02 4.18
CA GLN A 62 -14.21 7.98 3.27
C GLN A 62 -13.67 6.58 3.57
N PHE A 63 -12.46 6.48 4.12
CA PHE A 63 -11.74 5.21 4.22
C PHE A 63 -11.32 4.86 5.64
N LYS A 64 -11.15 3.56 5.87
CA LYS A 64 -10.60 3.04 7.13
C LYS A 64 -9.13 3.47 7.31
N PRO A 65 -8.65 3.65 8.56
CA PRO A 65 -7.29 4.15 8.86
C PRO A 65 -6.17 3.41 8.12
N LYS A 66 -6.26 2.08 8.00
CA LYS A 66 -5.26 1.26 7.30
C LYS A 66 -5.19 1.60 5.80
N THR A 67 -6.33 1.86 5.16
CA THR A 67 -6.40 2.26 3.75
C THR A 67 -5.86 3.68 3.56
N VAL A 68 -6.23 4.60 4.44
CA VAL A 68 -5.73 5.99 4.44
C VAL A 68 -4.21 6.01 4.55
N LYS A 69 -3.64 5.25 5.48
CA LYS A 69 -2.18 5.13 5.67
C LYS A 69 -1.47 4.66 4.39
N ARG A 70 -2.02 3.63 3.71
CA ARG A 70 -1.47 3.14 2.44
C ARG A 70 -1.51 4.22 1.35
N LYS A 71 -2.64 4.90 1.17
CA LYS A 71 -2.81 5.97 0.16
C LYS A 71 -1.88 7.16 0.40
N ILE A 72 -1.74 7.58 1.64
CA ILE A 72 -0.80 8.65 2.00
C ILE A 72 0.65 8.21 1.76
N ALA A 73 1.00 6.95 2.03
CA ALA A 73 2.34 6.45 1.74
C ALA A 73 2.65 6.47 0.24
N SER A 74 1.69 6.09 -0.62
CA SER A 74 1.81 6.17 -2.08
C SER A 74 2.05 7.61 -2.54
N LEU A 75 1.25 8.54 -2.00
CA LEU A 75 1.35 9.97 -2.34
C LEU A 75 2.68 10.58 -1.85
N LYS A 76 3.08 10.27 -0.62
CA LYS A 76 4.40 10.69 -0.07
C LYS A 76 5.56 10.23 -0.95
N ALA A 77 5.52 8.99 -1.42
CA ALA A 77 6.57 8.45 -2.29
C ALA A 77 6.63 9.17 -3.65
N PHE A 78 5.48 9.54 -4.20
CA PHE A 78 5.38 10.34 -5.42
C PHE A 78 5.92 11.76 -5.24
N PHE A 79 5.51 12.48 -4.19
CA PHE A 79 6.02 13.84 -3.94
C PHE A 79 7.52 13.88 -3.67
N ARG A 80 8.06 12.83 -3.01
CA ARG A 80 9.51 12.69 -2.84
C ARG A 80 10.23 12.46 -4.16
N TYR A 81 9.61 11.78 -5.10
CA TYR A 81 10.15 11.63 -6.46
C TYR A 81 10.17 12.96 -7.20
N LEU A 82 9.09 13.76 -7.13
CA LEU A 82 9.05 15.09 -7.74
C LEU A 82 10.11 16.04 -7.16
N GLU A 83 10.32 15.98 -5.84
CA GLU A 83 11.39 16.73 -5.16
C GLU A 83 12.77 16.29 -5.64
N TYR A 84 13.01 14.99 -5.76
CA TYR A 84 14.27 14.44 -6.27
C TYR A 84 14.54 14.81 -7.74
N GLN A 85 13.51 14.96 -8.55
CA GLN A 85 13.60 15.40 -9.95
C GLN A 85 13.66 16.93 -10.08
N GLU A 86 13.76 17.67 -8.97
CA GLU A 86 13.77 19.15 -8.94
C GLU A 86 12.52 19.80 -9.58
N LEU A 87 11.44 19.02 -9.76
CA LEU A 87 10.15 19.49 -10.28
C LEU A 87 9.32 20.20 -9.21
N LEU A 88 9.69 20.03 -7.94
CA LEU A 88 9.05 20.63 -6.79
C LEU A 88 10.11 21.23 -5.88
N SER A 89 10.04 22.54 -5.66
CA SER A 89 10.99 23.28 -4.82
C SER A 89 10.84 22.94 -3.33
N GLU A 90 9.65 22.61 -2.88
CA GLU A 90 9.38 22.29 -1.48
C GLU A 90 8.33 21.17 -1.38
N ASN A 91 8.66 20.11 -0.63
CA ASN A 91 7.76 19.00 -0.43
C ASN A 91 6.67 19.34 0.61
N PRO A 92 5.39 19.40 0.24
CA PRO A 92 4.31 19.77 1.15
C PRO A 92 4.19 18.83 2.36
N PHE A 93 4.63 17.58 2.23
CA PHE A 93 4.58 16.59 3.32
C PHE A 93 5.55 16.90 4.48
N LEU A 94 6.58 17.71 4.27
CA LEU A 94 7.49 18.13 5.35
C LEU A 94 6.80 19.01 6.39
N LYS A 95 5.77 19.73 5.97
CA LYS A 95 5.01 20.68 6.80
C LYS A 95 3.65 20.16 7.26
N LEU A 96 3.36 18.88 7.03
CA LEU A 96 2.11 18.23 7.41
C LEU A 96 2.33 17.28 8.59
N ASP A 97 1.60 17.49 9.69
CA ASP A 97 1.58 16.54 10.82
C ASP A 97 0.56 15.42 10.53
N ILE A 98 1.06 14.28 10.05
CA ILE A 98 0.24 13.13 9.69
C ILE A 98 0.45 12.04 10.75
N ARG A 99 -0.30 12.13 11.84
CA ARG A 99 -0.29 11.14 12.92
C ARG A 99 -1.56 10.32 12.92
N PHE A 100 -1.42 9.01 12.80
CA PHE A 100 -2.55 8.08 12.92
C PHE A 100 -2.53 7.42 14.29
N ARG A 101 -3.63 7.57 15.03
CA ARG A 101 -3.89 6.71 16.19
C ARG A 101 -4.61 5.46 15.69
N GLU A 102 -3.86 4.42 15.43
CA GLU A 102 -4.44 3.10 15.20
C GLU A 102 -4.69 2.41 16.54
N PRO A 103 -5.88 1.82 16.76
CA PRO A 103 -6.06 0.96 17.92
C PRO A 103 -5.07 -0.21 17.80
N LYS A 104 -4.30 -0.45 18.86
CA LYS A 104 -3.42 -1.62 18.94
C LYS A 104 -4.31 -2.86 19.09
N LEU A 105 -4.64 -3.48 17.98
CA LEU A 105 -5.30 -4.78 17.99
C LEU A 105 -4.27 -5.83 18.36
N LEU A 106 -4.57 -6.56 19.44
CA LEU A 106 -3.78 -7.74 19.79
C LEU A 106 -3.81 -8.74 18.63
N PRO A 107 -2.71 -9.42 18.34
CA PRO A 107 -2.70 -10.49 17.37
C PRO A 107 -3.78 -11.52 17.70
N LYS A 108 -4.53 -11.96 16.69
CA LYS A 108 -5.48 -13.05 16.89
C LYS A 108 -4.69 -14.32 17.20
N THR A 109 -4.83 -14.83 18.40
CA THR A 109 -4.25 -16.11 18.79
C THR A 109 -5.18 -17.24 18.33
N ILE A 110 -4.59 -18.30 17.77
CA ILE A 110 -5.35 -19.52 17.46
C ILE A 110 -5.47 -20.31 18.77
N PRO A 111 -6.67 -20.69 19.21
CA PRO A 111 -6.84 -21.50 20.41
C PRO A 111 -6.03 -22.80 20.30
N PHE A 112 -5.39 -23.21 21.39
CA PHE A 112 -4.55 -24.41 21.43
C PHE A 112 -5.29 -25.67 20.95
N HIS A 113 -6.53 -25.80 21.35
CA HIS A 113 -7.38 -26.93 20.95
C HIS A 113 -7.57 -27.00 19.41
N SER A 114 -7.66 -25.87 18.72
CA SER A 114 -7.77 -25.83 17.24
C SER A 114 -6.48 -26.29 16.57
N ILE A 115 -5.33 -25.93 17.14
CA ILE A 115 -4.02 -26.43 16.68
C ILE A 115 -3.91 -27.93 16.90
N GLN A 116 -4.31 -28.40 18.07
CA GLN A 116 -4.30 -29.82 18.44
C GLN A 116 -5.21 -30.65 17.53
N SER A 117 -6.43 -30.19 17.28
CA SER A 117 -7.37 -30.83 16.34
C SER A 117 -6.81 -30.87 14.92
N PHE A 118 -6.23 -29.79 14.44
CA PHE A 118 -5.61 -29.73 13.11
C PHE A 118 -4.44 -30.71 12.98
N LEU A 119 -3.54 -30.75 13.98
CA LEU A 119 -2.43 -31.69 13.99
C LEU A 119 -2.91 -33.14 14.05
N SER A 120 -3.91 -33.45 14.88
CA SER A 120 -4.49 -34.82 14.98
C SER A 120 -5.06 -35.27 13.64
N THR A 121 -5.75 -34.38 12.91
CA THR A 121 -6.28 -34.65 11.58
C THR A 121 -5.16 -34.93 10.58
N LEU A 122 -4.09 -34.14 10.60
CA LEU A 122 -2.93 -34.34 9.72
C LEU A 122 -2.23 -35.67 10.00
N TYR A 123 -2.04 -36.02 11.29
CA TYR A 123 -1.41 -37.31 11.64
C TYR A 123 -2.28 -38.50 11.27
N ALA A 124 -3.60 -38.43 11.45
CA ALA A 124 -4.52 -39.47 11.01
C ALA A 124 -4.49 -39.64 9.48
N GLN A 125 -4.45 -38.58 8.71
CA GLN A 125 -4.30 -38.62 7.25
C GLN A 125 -2.95 -39.20 6.82
N LYS A 126 -1.87 -38.93 7.57
CA LYS A 126 -0.54 -39.48 7.31
C LYS A 126 -0.53 -41.03 7.51
N GLU A 127 -1.23 -41.51 8.49
CA GLU A 127 -1.37 -42.97 8.71
C GLU A 127 -2.16 -43.62 7.57
N LEU A 128 -3.22 -42.97 7.05
CA LEU A 128 -4.00 -43.44 5.90
C LEU A 128 -3.20 -43.33 4.59
N ALA A 129 -2.30 -42.36 4.47
CA ALA A 129 -1.51 -42.10 3.27
C ALA A 129 -0.18 -42.85 3.18
N LYS A 130 0.07 -43.81 4.09
CA LYS A 130 1.33 -44.61 4.08
C LYS A 130 1.49 -45.46 2.83
N SER A 131 0.43 -45.66 2.01
CA SER A 131 0.52 -46.45 0.77
C SER A 131 0.62 -45.62 -0.52
N GLU A 132 0.20 -44.36 -0.56
CA GLU A 132 0.11 -43.62 -1.83
C GLU A 132 0.78 -42.22 -1.84
N TYR A 133 0.99 -41.62 -0.70
CA TYR A 133 1.58 -40.28 -0.63
C TYR A 133 2.83 -40.23 0.23
N GLN A 134 3.87 -40.93 -0.17
CA GLN A 134 5.20 -40.58 0.29
C GLN A 134 5.53 -39.17 -0.18
N LEU A 135 5.12 -38.18 0.66
CA LEU A 135 5.85 -36.94 0.85
C LEU A 135 6.30 -36.17 -0.40
N ARG A 136 5.37 -35.84 -1.29
CA ARG A 136 5.69 -34.81 -2.30
C ARG A 136 5.79 -33.40 -1.72
N CYS A 137 5.38 -33.17 -0.47
CA CYS A 137 5.40 -31.86 0.17
C CYS A 137 6.59 -31.63 1.12
N CYS A 138 7.43 -32.64 1.37
CA CYS A 138 8.56 -32.47 2.29
C CYS A 138 9.93 -32.48 1.62
N ILE A 139 10.00 -32.53 0.30
CA ILE A 139 11.25 -32.46 -0.46
C ILE A 139 11.10 -31.38 -1.52
N ARG A 140 11.21 -30.12 -1.10
CA ARG A 140 11.72 -29.02 -1.90
C ARG A 140 12.17 -27.91 -0.97
#